data_cc35237f00011abf02b863f1e916f84c
#
_entry.id   cc35237f00011abf02b863f1e916f84c
#
_cell.length_a   1.000
_cell.length_b   1.000
_cell.length_c   1.000
_cell.angle_alpha   90.00
_cell.angle_beta   90.00
_cell.angle_gamma   90.00
#
_symmetry.space_group_name_H-M   'P 1'
#
loop_
_entity.id
_entity.type
_entity.pdbx_description
1 polymer ?
#
loop_
_entity_poly.entity_id
_entity_poly.type
_entity_poly.pdbx_seq_one_letter_code
_entity_poly.pdbx_strand_id
1 'polypeptide(L)'
;MVITETVYNMLLRALHVTYTPDEDTEQRIRAEGAAGKDLLNRYADPDADCEPGTRCGQLLCDYVMRAEAGAAETFLVDFAQDIVETKSEYDARIWAAGKGYTEAEGNAETQGD
;
A
#
# COMPACT_ATOMS: atom_id res chain seq x y z
N MET A 1 -7.79 -9.90 6.65
CA MET A 1 -7.00 -8.72 7.07
C MET A 1 -7.92 -7.62 7.55
N VAL A 2 -7.46 -6.84 8.53
CA VAL A 2 -8.26 -5.77 9.11
C VAL A 2 -7.48 -4.47 9.00
N ILE A 3 -8.14 -3.40 8.55
CA ILE A 3 -7.50 -2.08 8.48
C ILE A 3 -7.74 -1.33 9.80
N THR A 4 -6.84 -0.38 10.10
CA THR A 4 -6.96 0.43 11.31
C THR A 4 -8.04 1.50 11.14
N GLU A 5 -8.46 2.10 12.26
CA GLU A 5 -9.41 3.20 12.23
C GLU A 5 -8.84 4.39 11.46
N THR A 6 -7.55 4.65 11.61
CA THR A 6 -6.88 5.74 10.90
C THR A 6 -6.99 5.53 9.39
N VAL A 7 -6.72 4.31 8.93
CA VAL A 7 -6.82 4.00 7.51
C VAL A 7 -8.28 4.07 7.05
N TYR A 8 -9.20 3.55 7.84
CA TYR A 8 -10.63 3.62 7.49
C TYR A 8 -11.07 5.08 7.32
N ASN A 9 -10.69 5.94 8.26
CA ASN A 9 -11.06 7.35 8.17
C ASN A 9 -10.42 8.03 6.96
N MET A 10 -9.20 7.63 6.60
CA MET A 10 -8.56 8.11 5.38
C MET A 10 -9.39 7.74 4.15
N LEU A 11 -9.90 6.51 4.10
CA LEU A 11 -10.71 6.05 2.98
C LEU A 11 -12.03 6.82 2.89
N LEU A 12 -12.65 7.10 4.03
CA LEU A 12 -13.89 7.89 4.04
C LEU A 12 -13.64 9.28 3.45
N ARG A 13 -12.51 9.90 3.80
CA ARG A 13 -12.18 11.21 3.24
C ARG A 13 -11.94 11.13 1.74
N ALA A 14 -11.24 10.09 1.29
CA ALA A 14 -10.97 9.91 -0.13
C ALA A 14 -12.25 9.73 -0.93
N LEU A 15 -13.24 9.06 -0.34
CA LEU A 15 -14.52 8.82 -0.97
C LEU A 15 -15.50 9.98 -0.77
N HIS A 16 -15.07 11.03 -0.07
CA HIS A 16 -15.90 12.21 0.22
C HIS A 16 -17.14 11.86 1.06
N VAL A 17 -17.01 10.89 1.94
CA VAL A 17 -18.10 10.51 2.84
C VAL A 17 -18.01 11.41 4.07
N THR A 18 -19.00 12.30 4.23
CA THR A 18 -19.02 13.29 5.30
C THR A 18 -20.05 12.97 6.39
N TYR A 19 -20.74 11.86 6.24
CA TYR A 19 -21.74 11.40 7.19
C TYR A 19 -21.27 10.08 7.80
N THR A 20 -21.94 9.64 8.87
CA THR A 20 -21.64 8.34 9.45
C THR A 20 -22.26 7.26 8.59
N PRO A 21 -21.46 6.37 7.96
CA PRO A 21 -22.01 5.31 7.12
C PRO A 21 -22.83 4.32 7.94
N ASP A 22 -23.82 3.70 7.30
CA ASP A 22 -24.51 2.60 7.96
C ASP A 22 -23.59 1.39 8.01
N GLU A 23 -24.02 0.35 8.72
CA GLU A 23 -23.18 -0.81 8.96
C GLU A 23 -22.76 -1.50 7.66
N ASP A 24 -23.68 -1.64 6.73
CA ASP A 24 -23.37 -2.32 5.46
C ASP A 24 -22.34 -1.55 4.66
N THR A 25 -22.48 -0.22 4.61
CA THR A 25 -21.52 0.63 3.91
C THR A 25 -20.16 0.57 4.58
N GLU A 26 -20.13 0.64 5.91
CA GLU A 26 -18.88 0.57 6.65
C GLU A 26 -18.18 -0.75 6.39
N GLN A 27 -18.89 -1.85 6.45
CA GLN A 27 -18.29 -3.16 6.21
C GLN A 27 -17.76 -3.29 4.80
N ARG A 28 -18.48 -2.75 3.82
CA ARG A 28 -18.03 -2.79 2.43
C ARG A 28 -16.74 -2.01 2.25
N ILE A 29 -16.68 -0.80 2.79
CA ILE A 29 -15.47 0.03 2.64
C ILE A 29 -14.29 -0.61 3.37
N ARG A 30 -14.52 -1.16 4.56
CA ARG A 30 -13.46 -1.84 5.28
C ARG A 30 -12.95 -3.06 4.52
N ALA A 31 -13.85 -3.82 3.91
CA ALA A 31 -13.46 -5.00 3.13
C ALA A 31 -12.66 -4.60 1.89
N GLU A 32 -13.08 -3.53 1.22
CA GLU A 32 -12.34 -3.04 0.05
C GLU A 32 -10.95 -2.55 0.47
N GLY A 33 -10.88 -1.84 1.60
CA GLY A 33 -9.60 -1.39 2.11
C GLY A 33 -8.68 -2.53 2.47
N ALA A 34 -9.22 -3.57 3.09
CA ALA A 34 -8.43 -4.74 3.45
C ALA A 34 -7.92 -5.47 2.21
N ALA A 35 -8.79 -5.61 1.20
CA ALA A 35 -8.39 -6.25 -0.05
C ALA A 35 -7.30 -5.46 -0.77
N GLY A 36 -7.45 -4.14 -0.81
CA GLY A 36 -6.46 -3.28 -1.43
C GLY A 36 -5.13 -3.30 -0.73
N LYS A 37 -5.15 -3.28 0.61
CA LYS A 37 -3.92 -3.34 1.39
C LYS A 37 -3.20 -4.67 1.17
N ASP A 38 -3.97 -5.77 1.13
CA ASP A 38 -3.40 -7.09 0.86
C ASP A 38 -2.73 -7.12 -0.51
N LEU A 39 -3.39 -6.54 -1.50
CA LEU A 39 -2.84 -6.47 -2.85
C LEU A 39 -1.56 -5.65 -2.89
N LEU A 40 -1.53 -4.50 -2.22
CA LEU A 40 -0.34 -3.65 -2.19
C LEU A 40 0.80 -4.31 -1.42
N ASN A 41 0.48 -5.01 -0.33
CA ASN A 41 1.51 -5.77 0.40
C ASN A 41 2.07 -6.88 -0.45
N ARG A 42 1.26 -7.48 -1.32
CA ARG A 42 1.70 -8.59 -2.16
C ARG A 42 2.55 -8.12 -3.33
N TYR A 43 2.18 -7.02 -3.97
CA TYR A 43 2.80 -6.62 -5.23
C TYR A 43 3.70 -5.40 -5.14
N ALA A 44 3.66 -4.66 -4.06
CA ALA A 44 4.42 -3.43 -3.94
C ALA A 44 5.34 -3.44 -2.72
N ASP A 45 4.81 -3.31 -1.52
CA ASP A 45 5.62 -3.17 -0.31
C ASP A 45 5.03 -4.06 0.80
N PRO A 46 5.65 -5.22 1.08
CA PRO A 46 5.13 -6.13 2.10
C PRO A 46 5.02 -5.53 3.50
N ASP A 47 5.80 -4.48 3.78
CA ASP A 47 5.84 -3.87 5.11
C ASP A 47 4.97 -2.62 5.22
N ALA A 48 4.29 -2.22 4.15
CA ALA A 48 3.53 -0.97 4.15
C ALA A 48 2.30 -1.05 5.03
N ASP A 49 2.10 0.01 5.83
CA ASP A 49 0.93 0.15 6.67
C ASP A 49 -0.23 0.82 5.95
N CYS A 50 0.05 1.44 4.81
CA CYS A 50 -0.90 2.23 4.03
C CYS A 50 -1.50 3.38 4.84
N GLU A 51 -0.69 3.96 5.73
CA GLU A 51 -1.12 5.08 6.56
C GLU A 51 -1.24 6.37 5.75
N PRO A 52 -2.01 7.35 6.24
CA PRO A 52 -2.10 8.64 5.56
C PRO A 52 -0.73 9.26 5.36
N GLY A 53 -0.54 9.88 4.21
CA GLY A 53 0.73 10.54 3.91
C GLY A 53 1.78 9.66 3.30
N THR A 54 1.50 8.37 3.14
CA THR A 54 2.44 7.45 2.49
C THR A 54 2.01 7.15 1.06
N ARG A 55 2.95 6.68 0.25
CA ARG A 55 2.62 6.29 -1.13
C ARG A 55 1.61 5.14 -1.13
N CYS A 56 1.80 4.15 -0.26
CA CYS A 56 0.86 3.04 -0.20
C CYS A 56 -0.51 3.48 0.29
N GLY A 57 -0.57 4.47 1.20
CA GLY A 57 -1.85 5.03 1.61
C GLY A 57 -2.58 5.67 0.44
N GLN A 58 -1.85 6.43 -0.38
CA GLN A 58 -2.44 7.04 -1.56
C GLN A 58 -2.94 5.99 -2.55
N LEU A 59 -2.12 4.96 -2.80
CA LEU A 59 -2.52 3.89 -3.70
C LEU A 59 -3.73 3.12 -3.16
N LEU A 60 -3.82 2.96 -1.86
CA LEU A 60 -4.98 2.32 -1.25
C LEU A 60 -6.25 3.12 -1.49
N CYS A 61 -6.16 4.45 -1.35
CA CYS A 61 -7.30 5.31 -1.67
C CYS A 61 -7.72 5.15 -3.12
N ASP A 62 -6.74 5.12 -4.03
CA ASP A 62 -7.02 4.95 -5.45
C ASP A 62 -7.70 3.60 -5.72
N TYR A 63 -7.24 2.55 -5.06
CA TYR A 63 -7.83 1.23 -5.20
C TYR A 63 -9.30 1.24 -4.76
N VAL A 64 -9.56 1.79 -3.58
CA VAL A 64 -10.93 1.78 -3.04
C VAL A 64 -11.86 2.64 -3.89
N MET A 65 -11.36 3.75 -4.42
CA MET A 65 -12.15 4.58 -5.34
C MET A 65 -12.53 3.78 -6.58
N ARG A 66 -11.60 2.98 -7.12
CA ARG A 66 -11.90 2.11 -8.25
C ARG A 66 -12.90 1.02 -7.86
N ALA A 67 -12.73 0.43 -6.70
CA ALA A 67 -13.63 -0.62 -6.23
C ALA A 67 -15.05 -0.10 -6.08
N GLU A 68 -15.21 1.12 -5.53
CA GLU A 68 -16.53 1.72 -5.38
C GLU A 68 -17.17 2.05 -6.74
N ALA A 69 -16.35 2.27 -7.76
CA ALA A 69 -16.84 2.51 -9.12
C ALA A 69 -17.07 1.21 -9.89
N GLY A 70 -16.83 0.05 -9.26
CA GLY A 70 -17.00 -1.24 -9.93
C GLY A 70 -15.89 -1.58 -10.90
N ALA A 71 -14.71 -0.97 -10.72
CA ALA A 71 -13.60 -1.13 -11.66
C ALA A 71 -12.31 -1.55 -10.96
N ALA A 72 -12.41 -2.30 -9.85
CA ALA A 72 -11.23 -2.73 -9.10
C ALA A 72 -10.27 -3.53 -9.96
N GLU A 73 -10.78 -4.30 -10.92
CA GLU A 73 -9.94 -5.15 -11.75
C GLU A 73 -9.01 -4.36 -12.66
N THR A 74 -9.26 -3.07 -12.86
CA THR A 74 -8.38 -2.25 -13.71
C THR A 74 -7.22 -1.64 -12.93
N PHE A 75 -7.22 -1.76 -11.60
CA PHE A 75 -6.25 -1.05 -10.77
C PHE A 75 -4.81 -1.45 -11.08
N LEU A 76 -4.53 -2.74 -11.16
CA LEU A 76 -3.16 -3.21 -11.39
C LEU A 76 -2.62 -2.73 -12.73
N VAL A 77 -3.48 -2.63 -13.74
CA VAL A 77 -3.05 -2.17 -15.06
C VAL A 77 -2.80 -0.66 -15.03
N ASP A 78 -3.76 0.08 -14.48
CA ASP A 78 -3.71 1.55 -14.54
C ASP A 78 -2.65 2.13 -13.60
N PHE A 79 -2.34 1.45 -12.51
CA PHE A 79 -1.36 1.90 -11.54
C PHE A 79 -0.07 1.07 -11.55
N ALA A 80 0.17 0.34 -12.64
CA ALA A 80 1.33 -0.54 -12.74
C ALA A 80 2.64 0.20 -12.48
N GLN A 81 2.79 1.41 -13.02
CA GLN A 81 4.01 2.20 -12.85
C GLN A 81 4.22 2.56 -11.38
N ASP A 82 3.15 3.00 -10.71
CA ASP A 82 3.24 3.37 -9.28
C ASP A 82 3.59 2.15 -8.44
N ILE A 83 3.05 0.99 -8.77
CA ILE A 83 3.34 -0.25 -8.05
C ILE A 83 4.81 -0.65 -8.23
N VAL A 84 5.31 -0.56 -9.46
CA VAL A 84 6.71 -0.87 -9.76
C VAL A 84 7.64 0.08 -9.00
N GLU A 85 7.31 1.37 -8.98
CA GLU A 85 8.13 2.35 -8.26
C GLU A 85 8.13 2.08 -6.76
N THR A 86 6.97 1.74 -6.20
CA THR A 86 6.86 1.43 -4.78
C THR A 86 7.68 0.19 -4.43
N LYS A 87 7.61 -0.83 -5.29
CA LYS A 87 8.38 -2.05 -5.07
C LYS A 87 9.87 -1.77 -5.17
N SER A 88 10.28 -0.94 -6.12
CA SER A 88 11.69 -0.58 -6.26
C SER A 88 12.20 0.16 -5.04
N GLU A 89 11.38 1.05 -4.46
CA GLU A 89 11.74 1.74 -3.23
C GLU A 89 11.89 0.77 -2.06
N TYR A 90 11.00 -0.21 -1.98
CA TYR A 90 11.09 -1.23 -0.95
C TYR A 90 12.37 -2.04 -1.12
N ASP A 91 12.64 -2.50 -2.33
CA ASP A 91 13.83 -3.30 -2.62
C ASP A 91 15.10 -2.53 -2.30
N ALA A 92 15.14 -1.24 -2.65
CA ALA A 92 16.29 -0.39 -2.36
C ALA A 92 16.49 -0.24 -0.85
N ARG A 93 15.41 -0.10 -0.10
CA ARG A 93 15.46 0.03 1.35
C ARG A 93 16.02 -1.24 2.00
N ILE A 94 15.54 -2.40 1.53
CA ILE A 94 16.01 -3.69 2.04
C ILE A 94 17.48 -3.91 1.68
N TRP A 95 17.84 -3.58 0.44
CA TRP A 95 19.24 -3.70 0.02
C TRP A 95 20.14 -2.81 0.86
N ALA A 96 19.74 -1.57 1.07
CA ALA A 96 20.53 -0.63 1.85
C ALA A 96 20.70 -1.09 3.30
N ALA A 97 19.66 -1.65 3.90
CA ALA A 97 19.72 -2.15 5.26
C ALA A 97 20.69 -3.34 5.35
N GLY A 98 20.61 -4.27 4.37
CA GLY A 98 21.51 -5.40 4.34
C GLY A 98 22.93 -4.99 4.09
N LYS A 99 23.13 -4.08 3.15
CA LYS A 99 24.47 -3.58 2.85
C LYS A 99 25.03 -2.80 4.04
N GLY A 100 24.17 -2.07 4.74
CA GLY A 100 24.61 -1.28 5.88
C GLY A 100 25.30 -2.12 6.94
N TYR A 101 24.73 -3.24 7.31
CA TYR A 101 25.40 -4.07 8.30
C TYR A 101 26.43 -5.00 7.66
N THR A 102 26.31 -5.28 6.39
CA THR A 102 27.34 -6.04 5.68
C THR A 102 28.59 -5.21 5.54
N GLU A 103 28.44 -3.93 5.33
CA GLU A 103 29.56 -3.00 5.25
C GLU A 103 30.41 -3.04 6.49
N ALA A 104 29.79 -3.32 7.61
CA ALA A 104 30.54 -3.41 8.84
C ALA A 104 31.56 -4.52 8.81
N GLU A 105 31.40 -5.49 7.94
CA GLU A 105 32.36 -6.57 7.81
C GLU A 105 33.25 -6.36 6.61
N GLY A 106 33.03 -5.43 5.86
CA GLY A 106 33.91 -5.18 4.76
C GLY A 106 33.45 -5.48 3.45
N ASN A 107 33.48 -5.75 3.10
CA ASN A 107 33.26 -5.75 1.93
C ASN A 107 33.23 -6.24 1.12
N ALA A 108 33.09 -6.53 1.12
CA ALA A 108 32.97 -7.07 0.28
C ALA A 108 32.68 -7.30 -0.59
N GLU A 109 32.87 -7.14 -0.76
CA GLU A 109 32.55 -7.45 -1.62
C GLU A 109 32.14 -7.62 -2.25
N THR A 110 32.26 -7.38 -2.15
CA THR A 110 31.75 -7.75 -2.75
C THR A 110 31.40 -7.95 -3.26
N GLN A 111 31.54 -7.77 -3.34
CA GLN A 111 31.06 -8.14 -3.85
C GLN A 111 30.58 -8.64 -4.21
N GLY A 112 30.90 -8.24 -3.92
CA GLY A 112 30.34 -8.65 -4.28
C GLY A 112 30.22 -8.92 -4.49
N ASP A 113 30.32 -8.91 -4.56
CA ASP A 113 30.03 -9.13 -4.68
C ASP A 113 29.88 -9.40 -4.78
#